data_e8c8d6268958387075a91ec1c784c144
#
_entry.id   e8c8d6268958387075a91ec1c784c144
#
_cell.length_a   1.000
_cell.length_b   1.000
_cell.length_c   1.000
_cell.angle_alpha   90.00
_cell.angle_beta   90.00
_cell.angle_gamma   90.00
#
_symmetry.space_group_name_H-M   'P 1'
#
loop_
_entity.id
_entity.type
_entity.pdbx_description
1 polymer ?
#
loop_
_entity_poly.entity_id
_entity_poly.type
_entity_poly.pdbx_seq_one_letter_code
_entity_poly.pdbx_strand_id
1 'polypeptide(L)' 'MSVRVIITEHARKRLRDYRQDKVTVNDIISAASSIPGKIPTATRFRGFFSKSGRVFDIVAKDLPTGRLVITVIGK' A
#
# COMPACT_ATOMS: atom_id res chain seq x y z
N MET A 1 0.22 -3.36 18.60
CA MET A 1 0.18 -1.94 18.21
C MET A 1 -0.06 -1.81 16.71
N SER A 2 -1.00 -0.99 16.35
CA SER A 2 -1.27 -0.77 14.93
C SER A 2 -0.29 0.23 14.35
N VAL A 3 0.13 -0.02 13.11
CA VAL A 3 0.98 0.89 12.37
C VAL A 3 0.09 1.97 11.75
N ARG A 4 0.45 3.23 11.92
CA ARG A 4 -0.24 4.32 11.24
C ARG A 4 0.17 4.28 9.76
N VAL A 5 -0.81 4.19 8.88
CA VAL A 5 -0.58 4.14 7.44
C VAL A 5 -0.99 5.47 6.81
N ILE A 6 -0.08 6.07 6.07
CA ILE A 6 -0.31 7.33 5.36
C ILE A 6 -0.27 7.03 3.87
N ILE A 7 -1.33 7.40 3.14
CA ILE A 7 -1.44 7.12 1.72
C ILE A 7 -1.29 8.43 0.95
N THR A 8 -0.32 8.49 0.02
CA THR A 8 -0.05 9.69 -0.76
C THR A 8 -1.20 9.99 -1.73
N GLU A 9 -1.27 11.23 -2.19
CA GLU A 9 -2.20 11.62 -3.26
C GLU A 9 -1.97 10.79 -4.52
N HIS A 10 -0.72 10.54 -4.84
CA HIS A 10 -0.38 9.70 -5.99
C HIS A 10 -0.96 8.29 -5.85
N ALA A 11 -0.81 7.70 -4.68
CA ALA A 11 -1.36 6.36 -4.43
C ALA A 11 -2.88 6.38 -4.50
N ARG A 12 -3.53 7.42 -3.96
CA ARG A 12 -4.99 7.56 -4.04
C ARG A 12 -5.47 7.71 -5.47
N LYS A 13 -4.76 8.47 -6.30
CA LYS A 13 -5.08 8.59 -7.72
C LYS A 13 -4.93 7.26 -8.43
N ARG A 14 -3.91 6.50 -8.10
CA ARG A 14 -3.70 5.18 -8.68
C ARG A 14 -4.85 4.22 -8.38
N LEU A 15 -5.50 4.35 -7.23
CA LEU A 15 -6.65 3.53 -6.88
C LEU A 15 -7.87 3.81 -7.76
N ARG A 16 -7.92 4.95 -8.44
CA ARG A 16 -8.98 5.27 -9.40
C ARG A 16 -8.70 4.75 -10.79
N ASP A 17 -7.48 4.26 -11.03
CA ASP A 17 -7.10 3.67 -12.31
C ASP A 17 -7.87 2.35 -12.49
N TYR A 18 -8.34 2.08 -13.70
CA TYR A 18 -9.09 0.87 -13.99
C TYR A 18 -8.33 -0.41 -13.65
N ARG A 19 -7.00 -0.36 -13.66
CA ARG A 19 -6.17 -1.51 -13.29
C ARG A 19 -6.25 -1.85 -11.81
N GLN A 20 -6.77 -0.93 -11.01
CA GLN A 20 -6.81 -1.09 -9.56
C GLN A 20 -8.20 -0.86 -9.02
N ASP A 21 -9.21 -0.97 -9.87
CA ASP A 21 -10.60 -0.70 -9.49
C ASP A 21 -11.13 -1.62 -8.40
N LYS A 22 -10.47 -2.75 -8.18
CA LYS A 22 -10.86 -3.72 -7.15
C LYS A 22 -9.94 -3.73 -5.93
N VAL A 23 -9.07 -2.73 -5.83
CA VAL A 23 -8.20 -2.54 -4.68
C VAL A 23 -8.67 -1.31 -3.92
N THR A 24 -8.98 -1.47 -2.65
CA THR A 24 -9.52 -0.40 -1.82
C THR A 24 -8.45 0.17 -0.89
N VAL A 25 -8.75 1.33 -0.28
CA VAL A 25 -7.88 1.92 0.74
C VAL A 25 -7.66 0.92 1.89
N ASN A 26 -8.71 0.20 2.29
CA ASN A 26 -8.57 -0.82 3.34
C ASN A 26 -7.60 -1.93 2.95
N ASP A 27 -7.59 -2.34 1.68
CA ASP A 27 -6.62 -3.33 1.20
C ASP A 27 -5.20 -2.82 1.33
N ILE A 28 -4.98 -1.55 1.00
CA ILE A 28 -3.65 -0.92 1.12
C ILE A 28 -3.21 -0.86 2.58
N ILE A 29 -4.11 -0.45 3.47
CA ILE A 29 -3.82 -0.37 4.90
C ILE A 29 -3.45 -1.75 5.45
N SER A 30 -4.23 -2.77 5.09
CA SER A 30 -3.94 -4.14 5.51
C SER A 30 -2.58 -4.63 5.00
N ALA A 31 -2.29 -4.37 3.73
CA ALA A 31 -1.01 -4.77 3.14
C ALA A 31 0.15 -4.09 3.84
N ALA A 32 0.08 -2.77 3.98
CA ALA A 32 1.15 -1.99 4.61
C ALA A 32 1.36 -2.40 6.07
N SER A 33 0.28 -2.69 6.78
CA SER A 33 0.34 -3.08 8.19
C SER A 33 0.91 -4.50 8.39
N SER A 34 0.84 -5.34 7.38
CA SER A 34 1.30 -6.73 7.47
C SER A 34 2.82 -6.87 7.32
N ILE A 35 3.51 -5.85 6.85
CA ILE A 35 4.95 -5.90 6.63
C ILE A 35 5.67 -5.75 7.97
N PRO A 36 6.46 -6.74 8.40
CA PRO A 36 7.14 -6.67 9.69
C PRO A 36 8.37 -5.76 9.64
N GLY A 37 8.76 -5.26 10.79
CA GLY A 37 9.98 -4.47 10.94
C GLY A 37 9.83 -3.07 10.39
N LYS A 38 10.96 -2.44 10.09
CA LYS A 38 11.02 -1.08 9.57
C LYS A 38 11.40 -1.06 8.10
N ILE A 39 10.90 -0.06 7.38
CA ILE A 39 11.18 0.15 5.97
C ILE A 39 11.92 1.48 5.84
N PRO A 40 13.26 1.47 5.93
CA PRO A 40 14.04 2.73 6.01
C PRO A 40 14.09 3.49 4.70
N THR A 41 13.95 2.80 3.57
CA THR A 41 13.97 3.42 2.24
C THR A 41 12.79 2.94 1.43
N ALA A 42 12.37 3.73 0.43
CA ALA A 42 11.26 3.35 -0.43
C ALA A 42 11.53 1.97 -1.06
N THR A 43 10.66 1.02 -0.77
CA THR A 43 10.83 -0.37 -1.17
C THR A 43 9.53 -0.90 -1.76
N ARG A 44 9.64 -1.63 -2.86
CA ARG A 44 8.48 -2.29 -3.48
C ARG A 44 8.25 -3.64 -2.83
N PHE A 45 7.03 -3.84 -2.34
CA PHE A 45 6.56 -5.11 -1.78
C PHE A 45 5.52 -5.70 -2.71
N ARG A 46 5.66 -6.96 -3.04
CA ARG A 46 4.89 -7.61 -4.11
C ARG A 46 3.95 -8.66 -3.58
N GLY A 47 2.88 -8.90 -4.36
CA GLY A 47 2.05 -10.08 -4.18
C GLY A 47 1.02 -9.99 -3.09
N PHE A 48 0.47 -8.81 -2.82
CA PHE A 48 -0.67 -8.67 -1.92
C PHE A 48 -1.96 -8.97 -2.66
N PHE A 49 -2.97 -9.44 -1.92
CA PHE A 49 -4.29 -9.70 -2.47
C PHE A 49 -5.30 -8.77 -1.84
N SER A 50 -6.15 -8.15 -2.67
CA SER A 50 -7.31 -7.43 -2.18
C SER A 50 -8.38 -8.43 -1.73
N LYS A 51 -9.42 -7.94 -1.04
CA LYS A 51 -10.56 -8.77 -0.65
C LYS A 51 -11.26 -9.37 -1.86
N SER A 52 -11.22 -8.67 -2.99
CA SER A 52 -11.82 -9.16 -4.24
C SER A 52 -10.93 -10.14 -5.00
N GLY A 53 -9.73 -10.44 -4.49
CA GLY A 53 -8.81 -11.39 -5.12
C GLY A 53 -7.86 -10.77 -6.12
N ARG A 54 -7.80 -9.45 -6.20
CA ARG A 54 -6.90 -8.75 -7.11
C ARG A 54 -5.50 -8.71 -6.53
N VAL A 55 -4.48 -9.02 -7.34
CA VAL A 55 -3.09 -8.95 -6.92
C VAL A 55 -2.56 -7.53 -7.13
N PHE A 56 -1.82 -7.03 -6.14
CA PHE A 56 -1.23 -5.70 -6.25
C PHE A 56 0.09 -5.63 -5.48
N ASP A 57 0.91 -4.64 -5.85
CA ASP A 57 2.14 -4.31 -5.15
C ASP A 57 2.01 -2.92 -4.55
N ILE A 58 2.79 -2.63 -3.51
CA ILE A 58 2.89 -1.28 -2.97
C ILE A 58 4.36 -0.88 -2.87
N VAL A 59 4.62 0.41 -2.95
CA VAL A 59 5.91 0.99 -2.60
C VAL A 59 5.72 1.76 -1.31
N ALA A 60 6.47 1.43 -0.28
CA ALA A 60 6.30 2.00 1.04
C ALA A 60 7.63 2.39 1.68
N LYS A 61 7.56 3.31 2.63
CA LYS A 61 8.71 3.79 3.39
C LYS A 61 8.21 4.22 4.77
N ASP A 62 8.98 3.93 5.81
CA ASP A 62 8.63 4.38 7.15
C ASP A 62 9.11 5.80 7.39
N LEU A 63 8.24 6.60 7.98
CA LEU A 63 8.54 7.95 8.47
C LEU A 63 8.39 7.94 9.99
N PRO A 64 8.93 8.93 10.70
CA PRO A 64 8.71 9.04 12.14
C PRO A 64 7.23 9.06 12.52
N THR A 65 6.38 9.58 11.63
CA THR A 65 4.94 9.73 11.89
C THR A 65 4.11 8.53 11.45
N GLY A 66 4.69 7.57 10.73
CA GLY A 66 3.96 6.40 10.27
C GLY A 66 4.53 5.80 9.00
N ARG A 67 3.82 4.82 8.47
CA ARG A 67 4.25 4.11 7.25
C ARG A 67 3.60 4.78 6.03
N LEU A 68 4.43 5.34 5.17
CA LEU A 68 3.98 6.04 3.97
C LEU A 68 3.86 5.06 2.81
N VAL A 69 2.67 4.95 2.22
CA VAL A 69 2.47 4.22 0.97
C VAL A 69 2.58 5.23 -0.17
N ILE A 70 3.65 5.10 -0.95
CA ILE A 70 4.00 6.07 -1.99
C ILE A 70 3.19 5.83 -3.25
N THR A 71 3.04 4.57 -3.64
CA THR A 71 2.25 4.21 -4.82
C THR A 71 1.74 2.79 -4.71
N VAL A 72 0.77 2.46 -5.56
CA VAL A 72 0.15 1.14 -5.68
C VAL A 72 0.28 0.71 -7.13
N ILE A 73 0.66 -0.54 -7.36
CA ILE A 73 0.84 -1.09 -8.69
C ILE A 73 -0.08 -2.30 -8.85
N GLY A 74 -1.09 -2.19 -9.70
CA GLY A 74 -1.98 -3.29 -10.02
C GLY A 74 -1.33 -4.28 -10.99
N LYS A 75 -1.75 -5.51 -10.88
CA LYS A 75 -1.24 -6.59 -11.72
C LYS A 75 -2.28 -7.09 -12.69
#